data_e2da4eb86bc087cf340a58d32c36c3c9
#
_entry.id   e2da4eb86bc087cf340a58d32c36c3c9
#
_cell.length_a   1.000
_cell.length_b   1.000
_cell.length_c   1.000
_cell.angle_alpha   90.00
_cell.angle_beta   90.00
_cell.angle_gamma   90.00
#
_symmetry.space_group_name_H-M   'P 1'
#
loop_
_entity.id
_entity.type
_entity.pdbx_description
1 polymer ?
#
loop_
_entity_poly.entity_id
_entity_poly.type
_entity_poly.pdbx_seq_one_letter_code
_entity_poly.pdbx_strand_id
1 'polypeptide(L)'
;MLKLIRVDEINTSKKARVLFCSHPDDFNQYFETVSKDIHSLNNCDIYYYENGILSISDDWESDCFAINLIVIAISDKFLSEDNYARRVYFFVQDKSIPVLPIMMERNLEQKFNSVCGQIQFLDRTNDDPTSLPYKKKLEDYLSAVLVGNELADKVRAMFDIHIFLSYRKKDRKYAQKLMAEIHGNKETEDVAIWYDEFLQPNENFDESIRSAISKSDLFTLAVTPNIANENNYVVSNEIPTAIEENKRILPVELVDTDKTLFENYEVLKSLPETVSITDTETFTEALIKALSHVTKQEYGNAPMHMYYLGIAYLYGIDVEINKNKAVRLLESAAEKGAADAAKELVRLFYYGFHLKSDYTSAVRWQKKLIKIHIEQLKNNDSDLLKLELANELRFLTEIERTTAEETDSIDNMITYCEKSIEICNGIKIRDEKKQ
;
A
#
# COMPACT_ATOMS: atom_id res chain seq x y z
N MET A 1 7.21 -3.56 -30.14
CA MET A 1 7.04 -4.85 -29.41
C MET A 1 7.37 -4.63 -27.94
N LEU A 2 6.47 -5.00 -27.06
CA LEU A 2 6.68 -4.92 -25.62
C LEU A 2 7.85 -5.81 -25.20
N LYS A 3 8.81 -5.25 -24.46
CA LYS A 3 9.97 -5.96 -23.91
C LYS A 3 9.85 -6.13 -22.42
N LEU A 4 10.54 -7.10 -21.87
CA LEU A 4 10.47 -7.46 -20.45
C LEU A 4 11.88 -7.57 -19.88
N ILE A 5 12.12 -6.92 -18.72
CA ILE A 5 13.22 -7.23 -17.82
C ILE A 5 12.68 -8.09 -16.68
N ARG A 6 13.24 -9.30 -16.54
CA ARG A 6 12.98 -10.18 -15.40
C ARG A 6 14.10 -10.06 -14.37
N VAL A 7 13.72 -10.03 -13.11
CA VAL A 7 14.69 -9.95 -12.00
C VAL A 7 15.32 -11.32 -11.72
N ASP A 8 14.57 -12.41 -11.92
CA ASP A 8 15.03 -13.80 -11.75
C ASP A 8 14.29 -14.76 -12.66
N GLU A 9 14.97 -15.82 -13.11
CA GLU A 9 14.41 -16.88 -13.95
C GLU A 9 13.42 -17.81 -13.22
N ILE A 10 13.19 -17.60 -11.93
CA ILE A 10 12.26 -18.42 -11.14
C ILE A 10 10.84 -17.99 -11.47
N ASN A 11 10.18 -18.87 -12.20
CA ASN A 11 8.84 -18.73 -12.72
C ASN A 11 7.82 -18.68 -11.58
N THR A 12 7.42 -17.48 -11.16
CA THR A 12 6.32 -17.31 -10.21
C THR A 12 5.19 -16.58 -10.88
N SER A 13 4.08 -17.26 -11.03
CA SER A 13 2.88 -16.86 -11.75
C SER A 13 2.13 -15.62 -11.22
N LYS A 14 2.73 -14.82 -10.32
CA LYS A 14 2.11 -13.66 -9.68
C LYS A 14 3.06 -12.49 -9.39
N LYS A 15 4.08 -12.27 -10.21
CA LYS A 15 4.83 -11.02 -10.11
C LYS A 15 3.96 -9.87 -10.61
N ALA A 16 3.98 -8.75 -9.89
CA ALA A 16 3.35 -7.54 -10.37
C ALA A 16 3.99 -7.10 -11.69
N ARG A 17 3.17 -6.68 -12.65
CA ARG A 17 3.60 -6.21 -13.95
C ARG A 17 3.61 -4.70 -13.96
N VAL A 18 4.78 -4.12 -14.16
CA VAL A 18 4.98 -2.67 -14.21
C VAL A 18 5.36 -2.28 -15.63
N LEU A 19 4.63 -1.36 -16.25
CA LEU A 19 5.00 -0.78 -17.54
C LEU A 19 5.69 0.56 -17.31
N PHE A 20 6.92 0.71 -17.80
CA PHE A 20 7.63 1.99 -17.80
C PHE A 20 7.40 2.75 -19.11
N CYS A 21 7.07 4.03 -18.98
CA CYS A 21 6.90 4.97 -20.10
C CYS A 21 7.66 6.27 -19.85
N SER A 22 8.21 6.86 -20.92
CA SER A 22 8.86 8.17 -20.92
C SER A 22 8.80 8.79 -22.31
N HIS A 23 9.17 10.06 -22.43
CA HIS A 23 9.47 10.62 -23.75
C HIS A 23 10.58 9.80 -24.44
N PRO A 24 10.50 9.51 -25.76
CA PRO A 24 11.48 8.67 -26.43
C PRO A 24 12.93 9.13 -26.26
N ASP A 25 13.18 10.42 -26.37
CA ASP A 25 14.54 10.97 -26.22
C ASP A 25 15.12 10.82 -24.81
N ASP A 26 14.27 10.70 -23.80
CA ASP A 26 14.66 10.59 -22.41
C ASP A 26 14.71 9.14 -21.91
N PHE A 27 14.28 8.20 -22.79
CA PHE A 27 14.11 6.79 -22.41
C PHE A 27 15.39 6.19 -21.81
N ASN A 28 16.51 6.28 -22.50
CA ASN A 28 17.76 5.66 -22.07
C ASN A 28 18.25 6.22 -20.72
N GLN A 29 18.06 7.53 -20.49
CA GLN A 29 18.48 8.19 -19.26
C GLN A 29 17.62 7.80 -18.06
N TYR A 30 16.30 7.78 -18.22
CA TYR A 30 15.40 7.59 -17.09
C TYR A 30 15.02 6.12 -16.86
N PHE A 31 14.95 5.31 -17.91
CA PHE A 31 14.65 3.91 -17.79
C PHE A 31 15.63 3.16 -16.88
N GLU A 32 16.92 3.29 -17.12
CA GLU A 32 17.94 2.61 -16.30
C GLU A 32 17.85 3.02 -14.82
N THR A 33 17.58 4.29 -14.58
CA THR A 33 17.51 4.84 -13.22
C THR A 33 16.27 4.36 -12.48
N VAL A 34 15.09 4.53 -13.09
CA VAL A 34 13.81 4.17 -12.46
C VAL A 34 13.67 2.66 -12.33
N SER A 35 14.10 1.88 -13.34
CA SER A 35 14.06 0.43 -13.26
C SER A 35 14.94 -0.12 -12.13
N LYS A 36 16.12 0.43 -11.91
CA LYS A 36 16.97 0.08 -10.76
C LYS A 36 16.32 0.41 -9.43
N ASP A 37 15.68 1.59 -9.31
CA ASP A 37 14.98 1.98 -8.10
C ASP A 37 13.82 1.01 -7.81
N ILE A 38 13.01 0.66 -8.81
CA ILE A 38 11.90 -0.29 -8.67
C ILE A 38 12.41 -1.71 -8.31
N HIS A 39 13.42 -2.21 -9.02
CA HIS A 39 14.00 -3.53 -8.76
C HIS A 39 14.62 -3.66 -7.38
N SER A 40 15.23 -2.59 -6.86
CA SER A 40 15.85 -2.62 -5.53
C SER A 40 14.82 -2.75 -4.40
N LEU A 41 13.55 -2.42 -4.66
CA LEU A 41 12.49 -2.32 -3.68
C LEU A 41 11.46 -3.46 -3.77
N ASN A 42 11.25 -4.02 -4.96
CA ASN A 42 10.18 -4.98 -5.20
C ASN A 42 10.50 -6.04 -6.24
N ASN A 43 9.95 -7.22 -6.02
CA ASN A 43 10.01 -8.33 -6.97
C ASN A 43 8.87 -8.19 -8.01
N CYS A 44 9.06 -7.34 -9.02
CA CYS A 44 8.11 -7.12 -10.11
C CYS A 44 8.77 -7.31 -11.47
N ASP A 45 7.96 -7.64 -12.49
CA ASP A 45 8.38 -7.68 -13.87
C ASP A 45 8.22 -6.29 -14.48
N ILE A 46 9.28 -5.73 -15.09
CA ILE A 46 9.23 -4.41 -15.73
C ILE A 46 9.14 -4.59 -17.24
N TYR A 47 8.04 -4.09 -17.79
CA TYR A 47 7.77 -4.03 -19.21
C TYR A 47 8.11 -2.66 -19.78
N TYR A 48 8.51 -2.59 -21.02
CA TYR A 48 8.81 -1.34 -21.73
C TYR A 48 8.72 -1.52 -23.24
N TYR A 49 8.49 -0.43 -23.97
CA TYR A 49 8.63 -0.40 -25.42
C TYR A 49 10.07 -0.01 -25.79
N GLU A 50 10.65 -0.69 -26.77
CA GLU A 50 12.04 -0.48 -27.16
C GLU A 50 12.29 0.98 -27.53
N ASN A 51 13.31 1.59 -26.92
CA ASN A 51 13.64 3.02 -27.04
C ASN A 51 12.46 3.98 -26.74
N GLY A 52 11.48 3.52 -25.95
CA GLY A 52 10.30 4.33 -25.67
C GLY A 52 9.43 4.63 -26.89
N ILE A 53 9.49 3.84 -27.95
CA ILE A 53 8.76 4.08 -29.21
C ILE A 53 7.70 3.00 -29.41
N LEU A 54 6.44 3.42 -29.61
CA LEU A 54 5.36 2.55 -30.06
C LEU A 54 5.48 2.26 -31.55
N SER A 55 5.42 0.99 -31.92
CA SER A 55 5.21 0.57 -33.29
C SER A 55 3.73 0.67 -33.67
N ILE A 56 3.43 0.90 -34.94
CA ILE A 56 2.04 0.90 -35.47
C ILE A 56 1.33 -0.45 -35.23
N SER A 57 2.10 -1.53 -35.07
CA SER A 57 1.59 -2.87 -34.79
C SER A 57 1.38 -3.19 -33.32
N ASP A 58 1.75 -2.28 -32.41
CA ASP A 58 1.61 -2.50 -30.97
C ASP A 58 0.18 -2.16 -30.53
N ASP A 59 -0.49 -3.13 -29.92
CA ASP A 59 -1.79 -2.94 -29.26
C ASP A 59 -1.58 -2.45 -27.82
N TRP A 60 -1.02 -1.24 -27.73
CA TRP A 60 -0.62 -0.67 -26.45
C TRP A 60 -1.79 -0.43 -25.49
N GLU A 61 -2.99 -0.20 -26.01
CA GLU A 61 -4.20 -0.04 -25.19
C GLU A 61 -4.55 -1.35 -24.49
N SER A 62 -4.50 -2.46 -25.21
CA SER A 62 -4.70 -3.80 -24.66
C SER A 62 -3.57 -4.17 -23.68
N ASP A 63 -2.31 -3.81 -24.00
CA ASP A 63 -1.17 -4.03 -23.12
C ASP A 63 -1.36 -3.34 -21.76
N CYS A 64 -1.91 -2.12 -21.74
CA CYS A 64 -2.17 -1.38 -20.50
C CYS A 64 -3.14 -2.13 -19.55
N PHE A 65 -4.15 -2.81 -20.05
CA PHE A 65 -5.08 -3.59 -19.22
C PHE A 65 -4.43 -4.84 -18.61
N ALA A 66 -3.33 -5.33 -19.17
CA ALA A 66 -2.60 -6.48 -18.65
C ALA A 66 -1.57 -6.11 -17.59
N ILE A 67 -1.39 -4.82 -17.29
CA ILE A 67 -0.39 -4.25 -16.39
C ILE A 67 -1.04 -3.90 -15.05
N ASN A 68 -0.31 -4.09 -13.95
CA ASN A 68 -0.78 -3.73 -12.60
C ASN A 68 -0.47 -2.27 -12.24
N LEU A 69 0.60 -1.70 -12.81
CA LEU A 69 1.02 -0.34 -12.58
C LEU A 69 1.75 0.22 -13.79
N ILE A 70 1.43 1.44 -14.18
CA ILE A 70 2.16 2.17 -15.21
C ILE A 70 2.99 3.27 -14.55
N VAL A 71 4.29 3.24 -14.75
CA VAL A 71 5.24 4.24 -14.25
C VAL A 71 5.60 5.18 -15.38
N ILE A 72 5.40 6.47 -15.18
CA ILE A 72 5.67 7.49 -16.21
C ILE A 72 6.71 8.47 -15.71
N ALA A 73 7.84 8.55 -16.39
CA ALA A 73 8.87 9.55 -16.14
C ALA A 73 8.46 10.90 -16.72
N ILE A 74 8.30 11.90 -15.85
CA ILE A 74 7.89 13.25 -16.21
C ILE A 74 9.13 14.13 -16.42
N SER A 75 9.31 14.60 -17.64
CA SER A 75 10.38 15.51 -18.06
C SER A 75 9.78 16.77 -18.71
N ASP A 76 10.61 17.75 -18.99
CA ASP A 76 10.17 18.92 -19.76
C ASP A 76 9.66 18.54 -21.15
N LYS A 77 10.32 17.59 -21.82
CA LYS A 77 9.89 17.08 -23.13
C LYS A 77 8.55 16.36 -23.05
N PHE A 78 8.33 15.51 -22.03
CA PHE A 78 7.02 14.88 -21.80
C PHE A 78 5.90 15.92 -21.73
N LEU A 79 6.15 17.04 -21.05
CA LEU A 79 5.15 18.10 -20.85
C LEU A 79 5.00 19.07 -22.03
N SER A 80 6.03 19.20 -22.87
CA SER A 80 6.07 20.19 -23.96
C SER A 80 5.53 19.67 -25.28
N GLU A 81 5.70 18.37 -25.55
CA GLU A 81 5.45 17.76 -26.85
C GLU A 81 4.36 16.70 -26.78
N ASP A 82 3.61 16.49 -27.87
CA ASP A 82 2.75 15.32 -27.99
C ASP A 82 3.62 14.09 -28.23
N ASN A 83 3.54 13.14 -27.32
CA ASN A 83 4.32 11.91 -27.35
C ASN A 83 3.47 10.72 -26.86
N TYR A 84 3.94 9.49 -27.13
CA TYR A 84 3.17 8.31 -26.77
C TYR A 84 2.99 8.15 -25.25
N ALA A 85 4.01 8.46 -24.44
CA ALA A 85 3.92 8.33 -22.99
C ALA A 85 2.83 9.24 -22.42
N ARG A 86 2.65 10.43 -23.03
CA ARG A 86 1.59 11.35 -22.67
C ARG A 86 0.20 10.82 -23.08
N ARG A 87 0.08 10.16 -24.23
CA ARG A 87 -1.17 9.49 -24.64
C ARG A 87 -1.49 8.33 -23.72
N VAL A 88 -0.51 7.51 -23.36
CA VAL A 88 -0.67 6.43 -22.37
C VAL A 88 -1.15 7.03 -21.05
N TYR A 89 -0.53 8.11 -20.57
CA TYR A 89 -0.91 8.77 -19.32
C TYR A 89 -2.40 9.15 -19.28
N PHE A 90 -2.91 9.85 -20.29
CA PHE A 90 -4.32 10.24 -20.32
C PHE A 90 -5.26 9.07 -20.53
N PHE A 91 -4.88 8.07 -21.31
CA PHE A 91 -5.67 6.86 -21.51
C PHE A 91 -5.85 6.09 -20.20
N VAL A 92 -4.77 5.88 -19.46
CA VAL A 92 -4.84 5.09 -18.21
C VAL A 92 -5.59 5.83 -17.10
N GLN A 93 -5.54 7.15 -17.08
CA GLN A 93 -6.37 7.96 -16.20
C GLN A 93 -7.86 7.79 -16.51
N ASP A 94 -8.25 7.89 -17.79
CA ASP A 94 -9.63 7.68 -18.22
C ASP A 94 -10.16 6.27 -17.89
N LYS A 95 -9.28 5.27 -17.89
CA LYS A 95 -9.61 3.86 -17.60
C LYS A 95 -9.40 3.44 -16.16
N SER A 96 -9.04 4.36 -15.27
CA SER A 96 -8.74 4.07 -13.85
C SER A 96 -7.66 2.97 -13.66
N ILE A 97 -6.71 2.89 -14.59
CA ILE A 97 -5.56 1.99 -14.47
C ILE A 97 -4.52 2.67 -13.57
N PRO A 98 -3.96 1.99 -12.55
CA PRO A 98 -2.98 2.60 -11.67
C PRO A 98 -1.79 3.18 -12.42
N VAL A 99 -1.50 4.47 -12.19
CA VAL A 99 -0.36 5.17 -12.82
C VAL A 99 0.42 5.94 -11.76
N LEU A 100 1.75 5.85 -11.86
CA LEU A 100 2.70 6.54 -11.00
C LEU A 100 3.50 7.55 -11.82
N PRO A 101 3.15 8.84 -11.76
CA PRO A 101 4.00 9.90 -12.32
C PRO A 101 5.22 10.10 -11.42
N ILE A 102 6.42 10.08 -12.01
CA ILE A 102 7.68 10.38 -11.32
C ILE A 102 8.32 11.61 -11.95
N MET A 103 8.43 12.69 -11.19
CA MET A 103 9.11 13.90 -11.62
C MET A 103 10.61 13.65 -11.68
N MET A 104 11.19 13.80 -12.87
CA MET A 104 12.60 13.52 -13.13
C MET A 104 13.46 14.78 -13.18
N GLU A 105 12.85 15.95 -13.32
CA GLU A 105 13.52 17.24 -13.47
C GLU A 105 12.94 18.26 -12.49
N ARG A 106 13.75 19.21 -12.04
CA ARG A 106 13.35 20.27 -11.10
C ARG A 106 12.49 21.35 -11.76
N ASN A 107 11.68 22.02 -10.95
CA ASN A 107 10.88 23.19 -11.35
C ASN A 107 9.82 22.94 -12.43
N LEU A 108 9.35 21.71 -12.58
CA LEU A 108 8.30 21.37 -13.55
C LEU A 108 6.89 21.29 -12.94
N GLU A 109 6.73 21.46 -11.63
CA GLU A 109 5.46 21.31 -10.94
C GLU A 109 4.32 22.16 -11.52
N GLN A 110 4.57 23.47 -11.75
CA GLN A 110 3.56 24.35 -12.33
C GLN A 110 3.17 23.92 -13.76
N LYS A 111 4.14 23.48 -14.55
CA LYS A 111 3.91 22.99 -15.91
C LYS A 111 3.18 21.66 -15.90
N PHE A 112 3.54 20.76 -14.98
CA PHE A 112 2.85 19.49 -14.76
C PHE A 112 1.39 19.75 -14.39
N ASN A 113 1.13 20.61 -13.42
CA ASN A 113 -0.23 20.94 -12.99
C ASN A 113 -1.07 21.57 -14.11
N SER A 114 -0.46 22.35 -15.01
CA SER A 114 -1.16 22.93 -16.15
C SER A 114 -1.52 21.91 -17.23
N VAL A 115 -0.73 20.84 -17.38
CA VAL A 115 -0.91 19.82 -18.43
C VAL A 115 -1.72 18.62 -17.90
N CYS A 116 -1.42 18.16 -16.70
CA CYS A 116 -1.92 16.93 -16.14
C CYS A 116 -2.99 17.15 -15.03
N GLY A 117 -3.18 18.40 -14.59
CA GLY A 117 -4.05 18.74 -13.47
C GLY A 117 -3.34 18.67 -12.11
N GLN A 118 -4.06 19.01 -11.03
CA GLN A 118 -3.54 18.96 -9.66
C GLN A 118 -3.52 17.51 -9.14
N ILE A 119 -2.60 16.73 -9.66
CA ILE A 119 -2.47 15.31 -9.40
C ILE A 119 -1.16 15.06 -8.67
N GLN A 120 -1.17 14.12 -7.73
CA GLN A 120 0.02 13.72 -6.98
C GLN A 120 1.04 13.00 -7.86
N PHE A 121 2.30 13.32 -7.65
CA PHE A 121 3.45 12.68 -8.28
C PHE A 121 4.55 12.40 -7.25
N LEU A 122 5.43 11.46 -7.55
CA LEU A 122 6.66 11.31 -6.78
C LEU A 122 7.74 12.24 -7.35
N ASP A 123 8.31 13.08 -6.50
CA ASP A 123 9.42 13.95 -6.89
C ASP A 123 10.75 13.29 -6.53
N ARG A 124 11.45 12.81 -7.56
CA ARG A 124 12.77 12.20 -7.43
C ARG A 124 13.87 13.25 -7.18
N THR A 125 13.60 14.50 -7.48
CA THR A 125 14.56 15.59 -7.36
C THR A 125 14.45 16.34 -6.04
N ASN A 126 13.50 15.97 -5.19
CA ASN A 126 13.24 16.64 -3.92
C ASN A 126 14.34 16.32 -2.91
N ASP A 127 15.09 17.34 -2.52
CA ASP A 127 16.17 17.27 -1.51
C ASP A 127 15.71 17.84 -0.14
N ASP A 128 14.41 18.11 0.05
CA ASP A 128 13.89 18.67 1.31
C ASP A 128 14.05 17.65 2.44
N PRO A 129 14.89 17.94 3.45
CA PRO A 129 15.15 17.02 4.55
C PRO A 129 13.93 16.83 5.47
N THR A 130 12.89 17.65 5.31
CA THR A 130 11.64 17.55 6.09
C THR A 130 10.63 16.60 5.46
N SER A 131 10.80 16.28 4.17
CA SER A 131 9.95 15.32 3.46
C SER A 131 10.50 13.90 3.53
N LEU A 132 9.62 12.89 3.33
CA LEU A 132 10.06 11.52 3.13
C LEU A 132 10.98 11.42 1.91
N PRO A 133 12.11 10.70 2.02
CA PRO A 133 12.96 10.43 0.87
C PRO A 133 12.16 9.75 -0.26
N TYR A 134 12.44 10.13 -1.50
CA TYR A 134 11.83 9.57 -2.70
C TYR A 134 11.75 8.03 -2.68
N LYS A 135 12.86 7.35 -2.34
CA LYS A 135 12.90 5.87 -2.30
C LYS A 135 11.92 5.29 -1.30
N LYS A 136 11.72 5.94 -0.16
CA LYS A 136 10.75 5.49 0.84
C LYS A 136 9.32 5.66 0.35
N LYS A 137 9.00 6.81 -0.25
CA LYS A 137 7.69 7.04 -0.88
C LYS A 137 7.41 6.03 -2.01
N LEU A 138 8.42 5.73 -2.83
CA LEU A 138 8.29 4.73 -3.89
C LEU A 138 8.04 3.33 -3.32
N GLU A 139 8.76 2.92 -2.28
CA GLU A 139 8.55 1.63 -1.59
C GLU A 139 7.12 1.53 -1.05
N ASP A 140 6.67 2.54 -0.32
CA ASP A 140 5.35 2.57 0.30
C ASP A 140 4.24 2.51 -0.78
N TYR A 141 4.39 3.29 -1.83
CA TYR A 141 3.44 3.29 -2.95
C TYR A 141 3.39 1.95 -3.70
N LEU A 142 4.54 1.41 -4.08
CA LEU A 142 4.59 0.11 -4.77
C LEU A 142 3.98 -0.99 -3.90
N SER A 143 4.23 -0.95 -2.60
CA SER A 143 3.66 -1.89 -1.66
C SER A 143 2.12 -1.80 -1.63
N ALA A 144 1.57 -0.61 -1.56
CA ALA A 144 0.12 -0.38 -1.54
C ALA A 144 -0.57 -0.80 -2.85
N VAL A 145 0.00 -0.43 -4.01
CA VAL A 145 -0.58 -0.77 -5.34
C VAL A 145 -0.59 -2.27 -5.60
N LEU A 146 0.41 -3.01 -5.11
CA LEU A 146 0.50 -4.46 -5.30
C LEU A 146 -0.56 -5.24 -4.51
N VAL A 147 -1.14 -4.64 -3.47
CA VAL A 147 -2.24 -5.24 -2.70
C VAL A 147 -3.52 -5.32 -3.54
N GLY A 148 -3.73 -4.38 -4.47
CA GLY A 148 -4.95 -4.23 -5.27
C GLY A 148 -6.08 -3.56 -4.49
N ASN A 149 -6.88 -2.78 -5.22
CA ASN A 149 -7.93 -1.93 -4.62
C ASN A 149 -8.95 -2.73 -3.81
N GLU A 150 -9.38 -3.90 -4.30
CA GLU A 150 -10.38 -4.74 -3.61
C GLU A 150 -9.90 -5.21 -2.22
N LEU A 151 -8.62 -5.63 -2.12
CA LEU A 151 -8.07 -6.03 -0.83
C LEU A 151 -7.83 -4.83 0.08
N ALA A 152 -7.35 -3.71 -0.48
CA ALA A 152 -7.16 -2.47 0.29
C ALA A 152 -8.49 -1.97 0.88
N ASP A 153 -9.59 -2.02 0.12
CA ASP A 153 -10.91 -1.63 0.61
C ASP A 153 -11.43 -2.57 1.71
N LYS A 154 -11.19 -3.88 1.57
CA LYS A 154 -11.49 -4.85 2.64
C LYS A 154 -10.66 -4.58 3.90
N VAL A 155 -9.39 -4.22 3.75
CA VAL A 155 -8.52 -3.86 4.86
C VAL A 155 -9.03 -2.60 5.56
N ARG A 156 -9.35 -1.55 4.81
CA ARG A 156 -9.89 -0.30 5.37
C ARG A 156 -11.19 -0.53 6.14
N ALA A 157 -12.06 -1.38 5.62
CA ALA A 157 -13.32 -1.72 6.27
C ALA A 157 -13.16 -2.47 7.60
N MET A 158 -11.95 -2.93 7.94
CA MET A 158 -11.68 -3.62 9.21
C MET A 158 -11.32 -2.68 10.36
N PHE A 159 -11.08 -1.41 10.07
CA PHE A 159 -10.87 -0.42 11.11
C PHE A 159 -12.20 0.17 11.55
N ASP A 160 -12.49 0.10 12.84
CA ASP A 160 -13.70 0.70 13.43
C ASP A 160 -13.61 2.21 13.57
N ILE A 161 -12.39 2.74 13.63
CA ILE A 161 -12.10 4.15 13.90
C ILE A 161 -11.11 4.67 12.87
N HIS A 162 -11.47 5.80 12.26
CA HIS A 162 -10.63 6.51 11.30
C HIS A 162 -10.33 7.93 11.84
N ILE A 163 -9.07 8.23 12.00
CA ILE A 163 -8.58 9.55 12.41
C ILE A 163 -7.94 10.25 11.22
N PHE A 164 -8.36 11.47 10.92
CA PHE A 164 -7.65 12.35 10.01
C PHE A 164 -6.62 13.16 10.82
N LEU A 165 -5.34 13.00 10.51
CA LEU A 165 -4.26 13.75 11.16
C LEU A 165 -3.82 14.91 10.26
N SER A 166 -4.19 16.11 10.66
CA SER A 166 -3.82 17.35 10.00
C SER A 166 -2.55 17.94 10.63
N TYR A 167 -1.56 18.27 9.82
CA TYR A 167 -0.30 18.85 10.30
C TYR A 167 0.42 19.65 9.21
N ARG A 168 1.33 20.52 9.62
CA ARG A 168 2.24 21.20 8.67
C ARG A 168 3.36 20.26 8.26
N LYS A 169 3.66 20.14 6.96
CA LYS A 169 4.76 19.27 6.46
C LYS A 169 6.09 19.48 7.19
N LYS A 170 6.38 20.72 7.62
CA LYS A 170 7.56 21.06 8.44
C LYS A 170 7.57 20.37 9.81
N ASP A 171 6.41 19.94 10.30
CA ASP A 171 6.20 19.36 11.63
C ASP A 171 6.05 17.84 11.64
N ARG A 172 6.38 17.21 10.51
CA ARG A 172 6.24 15.76 10.31
C ARG A 172 6.75 14.91 11.48
N LYS A 173 7.95 15.21 12.03
CA LYS A 173 8.52 14.47 13.16
C LYS A 173 7.64 14.54 14.42
N TYR A 174 6.92 15.64 14.59
CA TYR A 174 5.98 15.79 15.70
C TYR A 174 4.67 15.05 15.42
N ALA A 175 4.19 15.07 14.17
CA ALA A 175 3.04 14.27 13.75
C ALA A 175 3.29 12.77 13.94
N GLN A 176 4.49 12.28 13.58
CA GLN A 176 4.89 10.88 13.84
C GLN A 176 4.89 10.54 15.34
N LYS A 177 5.36 11.46 16.19
CA LYS A 177 5.26 11.27 17.64
C LYS A 177 3.81 11.17 18.11
N LEU A 178 2.92 12.02 17.60
CA LEU A 178 1.50 11.96 17.92
C LEU A 178 0.86 10.64 17.47
N MET A 179 1.18 10.15 16.26
CA MET A 179 0.73 8.84 15.81
C MET A 179 1.21 7.71 16.72
N ALA A 180 2.48 7.77 17.13
CA ALA A 180 3.05 6.78 18.05
C ALA A 180 2.34 6.78 19.42
N GLU A 181 1.98 7.95 19.95
CA GLU A 181 1.22 8.08 21.22
C GLU A 181 -0.21 7.55 21.06
N ILE A 182 -0.89 7.85 19.93
CA ILE A 182 -2.22 7.30 19.64
C ILE A 182 -2.15 5.75 19.58
N HIS A 183 -1.23 5.19 18.82
CA HIS A 183 -1.08 3.74 18.68
C HIS A 183 -0.44 3.07 19.91
N GLY A 184 0.21 3.82 20.78
CA GLY A 184 0.76 3.33 22.05
C GLY A 184 -0.30 3.03 23.11
N ASN A 185 -1.50 3.57 22.96
CA ASN A 185 -2.60 3.33 23.88
C ASN A 185 -3.40 2.07 23.44
N LYS A 186 -3.64 1.16 24.37
CA LYS A 186 -4.34 -0.10 24.12
C LYS A 186 -5.76 0.08 23.54
N GLU A 187 -6.42 1.18 23.86
CA GLU A 187 -7.77 1.44 23.34
C GLU A 187 -7.78 2.00 21.92
N THR A 188 -6.66 2.53 21.46
CA THR A 188 -6.52 3.14 20.14
C THR A 188 -5.37 2.54 19.31
N GLU A 189 -4.83 1.39 19.74
CA GLU A 189 -3.70 0.73 19.02
C GLU A 189 -4.04 0.25 17.60
N ASP A 190 -5.32 0.01 17.31
CA ASP A 190 -5.83 -0.47 16.03
C ASP A 190 -6.78 0.55 15.37
N VAL A 191 -6.46 1.84 15.46
CA VAL A 191 -7.17 2.87 14.71
C VAL A 191 -6.46 3.16 13.39
N ALA A 192 -7.22 3.44 12.34
CA ALA A 192 -6.67 3.97 11.10
C ALA A 192 -6.34 5.46 11.29
N ILE A 193 -5.13 5.88 10.92
CA ILE A 193 -4.73 7.28 10.93
C ILE A 193 -4.37 7.69 9.50
N TRP A 194 -5.22 8.49 8.88
CA TRP A 194 -4.96 9.05 7.58
C TRP A 194 -4.23 10.40 7.70
N TYR A 195 -3.21 10.62 6.87
CA TYR A 195 -2.48 11.89 6.76
C TYR A 195 -1.97 12.07 5.31
N ASP A 196 -1.55 13.27 4.94
CA ASP A 196 -1.27 13.66 3.55
C ASP A 196 -0.20 12.82 2.82
N GLU A 197 0.62 12.05 3.54
CA GLU A 197 1.58 11.13 2.93
C GLU A 197 0.94 9.84 2.37
N PHE A 198 -0.31 9.54 2.74
CA PHE A 198 -1.08 8.45 2.15
C PHE A 198 -1.76 8.81 0.83
N LEU A 199 -1.62 10.05 0.39
CA LEU A 199 -2.09 10.44 -0.94
C LEU A 199 -1.41 9.59 -2.01
N GLN A 200 -2.24 8.89 -2.76
CA GLN A 200 -1.73 8.06 -3.84
C GLN A 200 -1.31 8.95 -5.01
N PRO A 201 -0.16 8.68 -5.64
CA PRO A 201 0.17 9.29 -6.90
C PRO A 201 -1.00 9.12 -7.88
N ASN A 202 -1.25 10.15 -8.70
CA ASN A 202 -2.36 10.24 -9.65
C ASN A 202 -3.74 10.52 -9.04
N GLU A 203 -3.86 10.80 -7.75
CA GLU A 203 -5.09 11.30 -7.14
C GLU A 203 -5.15 12.82 -7.14
N ASN A 204 -6.37 13.36 -7.23
CA ASN A 204 -6.60 14.78 -7.03
C ASN A 204 -6.41 15.12 -5.56
N PHE A 205 -5.49 16.04 -5.29
CA PHE A 205 -5.08 16.40 -3.93
C PHE A 205 -6.27 16.89 -3.07
N ASP A 206 -7.05 17.83 -3.58
CA ASP A 206 -8.13 18.43 -2.82
C ASP A 206 -9.30 17.46 -2.59
N GLU A 207 -9.62 16.66 -3.60
CA GLU A 207 -10.70 15.66 -3.52
C GLU A 207 -10.33 14.53 -2.56
N SER A 208 -9.09 14.04 -2.59
CA SER A 208 -8.62 12.98 -1.72
C SER A 208 -8.60 13.41 -0.25
N ILE A 209 -8.12 14.63 0.04
CA ILE A 209 -8.16 15.21 1.40
C ILE A 209 -9.59 15.39 1.87
N ARG A 210 -10.46 16.00 1.07
CA ARG A 210 -11.89 16.18 1.41
C ARG A 210 -12.58 14.84 1.68
N SER A 211 -12.33 13.83 0.84
CA SER A 211 -12.87 12.48 1.03
C SER A 211 -12.35 11.83 2.31
N ALA A 212 -11.06 11.98 2.63
CA ALA A 212 -10.46 11.44 3.84
C ALA A 212 -11.04 12.12 5.09
N ILE A 213 -11.19 13.44 5.09
CA ILE A 213 -11.84 14.18 6.19
C ILE A 213 -13.29 13.70 6.34
N SER A 214 -14.05 13.62 5.23
CA SER A 214 -15.47 13.20 5.27
C SER A 214 -15.66 11.79 5.86
N LYS A 215 -14.75 10.88 5.58
CA LYS A 215 -14.76 9.49 6.10
C LYS A 215 -14.22 9.33 7.51
N SER A 216 -13.51 10.33 8.04
CA SER A 216 -12.95 10.23 9.39
C SER A 216 -13.98 10.40 10.49
N ASP A 217 -13.75 9.75 11.63
CA ASP A 217 -14.53 9.90 12.87
C ASP A 217 -14.03 11.05 13.74
N LEU A 218 -12.74 11.35 13.62
CA LEU A 218 -12.05 12.40 14.36
C LEU A 218 -11.06 13.13 13.45
N PHE A 219 -11.11 14.46 13.49
CA PHE A 219 -10.08 15.32 12.92
C PHE A 219 -9.11 15.74 14.04
N THR A 220 -7.87 15.23 13.98
CA THR A 220 -6.82 15.57 14.95
C THR A 220 -5.87 16.60 14.33
N LEU A 221 -5.71 17.75 14.98
CA LEU A 221 -4.85 18.83 14.52
C LEU A 221 -3.55 18.86 15.32
N ALA A 222 -2.42 18.69 14.64
CA ALA A 222 -1.10 18.86 15.23
C ALA A 222 -0.77 20.36 15.38
N VAL A 223 -0.77 20.85 16.63
CA VAL A 223 -0.53 22.25 16.94
C VAL A 223 0.95 22.46 17.28
N THR A 224 1.59 23.32 16.51
CA THR A 224 2.96 23.82 16.68
C THR A 224 2.99 25.31 16.33
N PRO A 225 4.07 26.06 16.64
CA PRO A 225 4.18 27.45 16.20
C PRO A 225 4.03 27.65 14.68
N ASN A 226 4.30 26.61 13.88
CA ASN A 226 4.19 26.69 12.42
C ASN A 226 2.75 26.76 11.91
N ILE A 227 1.75 26.37 12.71
CA ILE A 227 0.34 26.37 12.27
C ILE A 227 -0.17 27.77 11.94
N ALA A 228 0.30 28.78 12.68
CA ALA A 228 -0.07 30.18 12.50
C ALA A 228 0.96 30.97 11.67
N ASN A 229 2.03 30.34 11.21
CA ASN A 229 3.02 30.96 10.36
C ASN A 229 2.59 30.87 8.91
N GLU A 230 2.36 32.02 8.25
CA GLU A 230 1.94 32.12 6.85
C GLU A 230 0.55 31.52 6.55
N ASN A 231 -0.05 31.94 5.46
CA ASN A 231 -1.25 31.28 4.95
C ASN A 231 -0.87 29.88 4.44
N ASN A 232 -1.56 28.85 4.91
CA ASN A 232 -1.20 27.48 4.66
C ASN A 232 -2.43 26.62 4.43
N TYR A 233 -2.24 25.47 3.76
CA TYR A 233 -3.32 24.59 3.33
C TYR A 233 -4.16 24.06 4.52
N VAL A 234 -3.53 23.76 5.66
CA VAL A 234 -4.23 23.30 6.87
C VAL A 234 -5.26 24.34 7.31
N VAL A 235 -4.86 25.61 7.43
CA VAL A 235 -5.71 26.72 7.88
C VAL A 235 -6.73 27.13 6.83
N SER A 236 -6.34 27.11 5.53
CA SER A 236 -7.20 27.59 4.43
C SER A 236 -8.17 26.53 3.89
N ASN A 237 -7.90 25.24 4.06
CA ASN A 237 -8.69 24.15 3.46
C ASN A 237 -9.08 23.05 4.45
N GLU A 238 -8.12 22.43 5.17
CA GLU A 238 -8.41 21.23 5.98
C GLU A 238 -9.30 21.53 7.17
N ILE A 239 -8.97 22.55 7.99
CA ILE A 239 -9.79 22.94 9.14
C ILE A 239 -11.18 23.44 8.69
N PRO A 240 -11.33 24.33 7.69
CA PRO A 240 -12.63 24.71 7.16
C PRO A 240 -13.45 23.51 6.70
N THR A 241 -12.85 22.56 5.96
CA THR A 241 -13.53 21.34 5.52
C THR A 241 -14.00 20.49 6.70
N ALA A 242 -13.17 20.33 7.74
CA ALA A 242 -13.57 19.59 8.94
C ALA A 242 -14.75 20.24 9.67
N ILE A 243 -14.80 21.59 9.70
CA ILE A 243 -15.92 22.36 10.28
C ILE A 243 -17.18 22.20 9.42
N GLU A 244 -17.08 22.34 8.09
CA GLU A 244 -18.18 22.14 7.14
C GLU A 244 -18.80 20.74 7.27
N GLU A 245 -17.97 19.72 7.41
CA GLU A 245 -18.35 18.31 7.57
C GLU A 245 -18.78 17.97 9.02
N ASN A 246 -18.86 18.96 9.91
CA ASN A 246 -19.22 18.79 11.33
C ASN A 246 -18.39 17.75 12.06
N LYS A 247 -17.10 17.66 11.76
CA LYS A 247 -16.18 16.70 12.40
C LYS A 247 -15.90 17.12 13.84
N ARG A 248 -15.70 16.14 14.71
CA ARG A 248 -15.06 16.39 16.01
C ARG A 248 -13.61 16.77 15.76
N ILE A 249 -13.17 17.88 16.35
CA ILE A 249 -11.82 18.38 16.20
C ILE A 249 -11.11 18.25 17.52
N LEU A 250 -9.93 17.60 17.54
CA LEU A 250 -9.05 17.49 18.69
C LEU A 250 -7.71 18.19 18.36
N PRO A 251 -7.52 19.46 18.79
CA PRO A 251 -6.23 20.12 18.66
C PRO A 251 -5.26 19.59 19.71
N VAL A 252 -4.10 19.08 19.27
CA VAL A 252 -3.06 18.53 20.14
C VAL A 252 -1.80 19.36 20.04
N GLU A 253 -1.41 20.01 21.11
CA GLU A 253 -0.19 20.80 21.21
C GLU A 253 1.03 19.89 21.31
N LEU A 254 1.84 19.89 20.28
CA LEU A 254 3.04 19.05 20.18
C LEU A 254 4.30 19.79 20.63
N VAL A 255 4.26 21.11 20.56
CA VAL A 255 5.32 22.04 20.96
C VAL A 255 4.62 23.25 21.56
N ASP A 256 5.18 23.79 22.64
CA ASP A 256 4.68 25.01 23.29
C ASP A 256 4.46 26.12 22.24
N THR A 257 3.22 26.57 22.12
CA THR A 257 2.77 27.46 21.04
C THR A 257 2.08 28.68 21.62
N ASP A 258 2.60 29.86 21.27
CA ASP A 258 1.97 31.13 21.63
C ASP A 258 0.59 31.25 20.94
N LYS A 259 -0.46 31.10 21.71
CA LYS A 259 -1.85 31.11 21.22
C LYS A 259 -2.34 32.48 20.79
N THR A 260 -1.61 33.55 21.13
CA THR A 260 -1.92 34.88 20.58
C THR A 260 -1.76 34.93 19.05
N LEU A 261 -0.94 34.04 18.48
CA LEU A 261 -0.81 33.88 17.02
C LEU A 261 -2.12 33.43 16.36
N PHE A 262 -2.99 32.73 17.08
CA PHE A 262 -4.27 32.25 16.58
C PHE A 262 -5.25 33.39 16.31
N GLU A 263 -5.06 34.52 16.98
CA GLU A 263 -5.89 35.71 16.80
C GLU A 263 -5.87 36.29 15.39
N ASN A 264 -4.88 35.92 14.59
CA ASN A 264 -4.77 36.31 13.19
C ASN A 264 -5.64 35.50 12.23
N TYR A 265 -6.24 34.39 12.71
CA TYR A 265 -7.03 33.48 11.87
C TYR A 265 -8.35 33.12 12.54
N GLU A 266 -9.47 33.54 11.95
CA GLU A 266 -10.81 33.27 12.50
C GLU A 266 -11.07 31.76 12.73
N VAL A 267 -10.56 30.91 11.81
CA VAL A 267 -10.72 29.46 11.90
C VAL A 267 -9.95 28.87 13.10
N LEU A 268 -8.78 29.41 13.46
CA LEU A 268 -8.02 28.93 14.61
C LEU A 268 -8.63 29.39 15.94
N LYS A 269 -9.28 30.57 15.97
CA LYS A 269 -10.02 31.05 17.14
C LYS A 269 -11.24 30.17 17.47
N SER A 270 -11.84 29.56 16.46
CA SER A 270 -13.03 28.73 16.63
C SER A 270 -12.73 27.31 17.10
N LEU A 271 -11.43 26.93 17.20
CA LEU A 271 -11.04 25.59 17.62
C LEU A 271 -11.37 25.32 19.09
N PRO A 272 -11.64 24.05 19.45
CA PRO A 272 -11.71 23.63 20.85
C PRO A 272 -10.40 23.89 21.60
N GLU A 273 -10.47 23.78 22.92
CA GLU A 273 -9.28 23.88 23.77
C GLU A 273 -8.22 22.84 23.37
N THR A 274 -6.99 23.30 23.31
CA THR A 274 -5.85 22.48 22.90
C THR A 274 -5.36 21.60 24.05
N VAL A 275 -5.13 20.32 23.77
CA VAL A 275 -4.60 19.36 24.74
C VAL A 275 -3.10 19.16 24.52
N SER A 276 -2.29 19.19 25.57
CA SER A 276 -0.84 18.98 25.43
C SER A 276 -0.49 17.49 25.33
N ILE A 277 0.33 17.11 24.33
CA ILE A 277 0.85 15.75 24.20
C ILE A 277 1.79 15.35 25.35
N THR A 278 2.37 16.34 26.06
CA THR A 278 3.27 16.06 27.18
C THR A 278 2.53 15.65 28.44
N ASP A 279 1.25 15.99 28.54
CA ASP A 279 0.33 15.49 29.59
C ASP A 279 -0.40 14.25 29.01
N THR A 280 0.25 13.10 29.09
CA THR A 280 -0.23 11.85 28.52
C THR A 280 -1.58 11.41 29.06
N GLU A 281 -1.87 11.68 30.35
CA GLU A 281 -3.15 11.32 30.97
C GLU A 281 -4.29 12.16 30.39
N THR A 282 -4.18 13.47 30.42
CA THR A 282 -5.16 14.41 29.86
C THR A 282 -5.34 14.19 28.35
N PHE A 283 -4.25 13.94 27.59
CA PHE A 283 -4.32 13.63 26.17
C PHE A 283 -5.10 12.33 25.91
N THR A 284 -4.80 11.27 26.65
CA THR A 284 -5.47 9.98 26.52
C THR A 284 -6.98 10.10 26.82
N GLU A 285 -7.34 10.76 27.90
CA GLU A 285 -8.75 10.99 28.24
C GLU A 285 -9.48 11.80 27.17
N ALA A 286 -8.87 12.86 26.65
CA ALA A 286 -9.44 13.69 25.59
C ALA A 286 -9.63 12.90 24.30
N LEU A 287 -8.66 12.07 23.92
CA LEU A 287 -8.72 11.21 22.73
C LEU A 287 -9.85 10.18 22.85
N ILE A 288 -9.91 9.44 23.96
CA ILE A 288 -10.97 8.45 24.21
C ILE A 288 -12.34 9.12 24.23
N LYS A 289 -12.47 10.27 24.89
CA LYS A 289 -13.70 11.06 24.90
C LYS A 289 -14.11 11.52 23.51
N ALA A 290 -13.15 11.98 22.68
CA ALA A 290 -13.43 12.39 21.31
C ALA A 290 -13.93 11.23 20.45
N LEU A 291 -13.46 10.01 20.70
CA LEU A 291 -13.82 8.78 19.98
C LEU A 291 -15.02 8.03 20.60
N SER A 292 -15.54 8.44 21.74
CA SER A 292 -16.60 7.74 22.47
C SER A 292 -17.92 7.56 21.72
N HIS A 293 -18.14 8.28 20.62
CA HIS A 293 -19.32 8.16 19.77
C HIS A 293 -19.24 7.03 18.77
N VAL A 294 -18.04 6.48 18.53
CA VAL A 294 -17.83 5.38 17.59
C VAL A 294 -18.07 4.08 18.33
N THR A 295 -18.97 3.27 17.80
CA THR A 295 -19.22 1.92 18.33
C THR A 295 -18.20 0.97 17.73
N LYS A 296 -17.28 0.47 18.57
CA LYS A 296 -16.36 -0.58 18.13
C LYS A 296 -17.11 -1.89 17.95
N GLN A 297 -16.86 -2.56 16.83
CA GLN A 297 -17.33 -3.92 16.65
C GLN A 297 -16.43 -4.89 17.42
N GLU A 298 -17.03 -5.80 18.16
CA GLU A 298 -16.27 -6.88 18.79
C GLU A 298 -15.94 -7.96 17.75
N TYR A 299 -14.93 -7.72 16.90
CA TYR A 299 -14.41 -8.75 15.98
C TYR A 299 -13.76 -9.91 16.75
N GLY A 300 -13.50 -9.73 18.03
CA GLY A 300 -12.83 -10.71 18.87
C GLY A 300 -11.48 -11.13 18.28
N ASN A 301 -11.18 -12.42 18.46
CA ASN A 301 -9.99 -13.02 17.84
C ASN A 301 -10.30 -13.64 16.46
N ALA A 302 -11.15 -13.00 15.64
CA ALA A 302 -11.51 -13.52 14.32
C ALA A 302 -10.28 -13.63 13.41
N PRO A 303 -9.99 -14.80 12.83
CA PRO A 303 -8.77 -15.00 12.03
C PRO A 303 -8.66 -14.03 10.86
N MET A 304 -9.79 -13.73 10.19
CA MET A 304 -9.81 -12.81 9.04
C MET A 304 -9.57 -11.36 9.44
N HIS A 305 -10.04 -10.91 10.61
CA HIS A 305 -9.74 -9.58 11.12
C HIS A 305 -8.24 -9.41 11.36
N MET A 306 -7.60 -10.39 12.03
CA MET A 306 -6.17 -10.40 12.25
C MET A 306 -5.37 -10.43 10.93
N TYR A 307 -5.86 -11.17 9.93
CA TYR A 307 -5.27 -11.19 8.59
C TYR A 307 -5.29 -9.80 7.97
N TYR A 308 -6.44 -9.14 7.91
CA TYR A 308 -6.55 -7.81 7.30
C TYR A 308 -5.73 -6.75 8.05
N LEU A 309 -5.70 -6.77 9.38
CA LEU A 309 -4.80 -5.90 10.15
C LEU A 309 -3.33 -6.21 9.87
N GLY A 310 -2.97 -7.48 9.74
CA GLY A 310 -1.63 -7.90 9.33
C GLY A 310 -1.24 -7.32 7.97
N ILE A 311 -2.15 -7.35 7.00
CA ILE A 311 -1.99 -6.74 5.68
C ILE A 311 -1.86 -5.21 5.80
N ALA A 312 -2.70 -4.57 6.63
CA ALA A 312 -2.61 -3.13 6.86
C ALA A 312 -1.22 -2.69 7.32
N TYR A 313 -0.68 -3.35 8.37
CA TYR A 313 0.65 -3.03 8.90
C TYR A 313 1.81 -3.48 8.00
N LEU A 314 1.58 -4.46 7.13
CA LEU A 314 2.60 -4.92 6.17
C LEU A 314 2.79 -3.92 5.04
N TYR A 315 1.68 -3.39 4.52
CA TYR A 315 1.65 -2.54 3.32
C TYR A 315 1.43 -1.06 3.61
N GLY A 316 1.19 -0.68 4.87
CA GLY A 316 0.95 0.71 5.25
C GLY A 316 -0.42 1.23 4.78
N ILE A 317 -1.47 0.39 4.81
CA ILE A 317 -2.81 0.81 4.45
C ILE A 317 -3.45 1.50 5.66
N ASP A 318 -3.54 2.83 5.59
CA ASP A 318 -4.09 3.72 6.64
C ASP A 318 -3.42 3.58 8.02
N VAL A 319 -2.25 2.95 8.07
CA VAL A 319 -1.38 2.81 9.24
C VAL A 319 0.08 2.88 8.84
N GLU A 320 0.98 3.24 9.74
CA GLU A 320 2.41 3.14 9.46
C GLU A 320 2.85 1.69 9.30
N ILE A 321 3.77 1.44 8.35
CA ILE A 321 4.34 0.12 8.13
C ILE A 321 5.02 -0.39 9.40
N ASN A 322 4.55 -1.51 9.91
CA ASN A 322 5.13 -2.22 11.05
C ASN A 322 5.25 -3.72 10.74
N LYS A 323 6.36 -4.09 10.11
CA LYS A 323 6.61 -5.47 9.66
C LYS A 323 6.55 -6.48 10.81
N ASN A 324 7.02 -6.13 12.00
CA ASN A 324 7.00 -7.02 13.16
C ASN A 324 5.58 -7.25 13.70
N LYS A 325 4.75 -6.21 13.74
CA LYS A 325 3.33 -6.32 14.12
C LYS A 325 2.57 -7.10 13.05
N ALA A 326 2.82 -6.82 11.77
CA ALA A 326 2.22 -7.52 10.64
C ALA A 326 2.46 -9.03 10.70
N VAL A 327 3.72 -9.45 10.85
CA VAL A 327 4.06 -10.89 10.93
C VAL A 327 3.35 -11.56 12.10
N ARG A 328 3.37 -10.96 13.29
CA ARG A 328 2.68 -11.53 14.46
C ARG A 328 1.17 -11.69 14.25
N LEU A 329 0.52 -10.71 13.62
CA LEU A 329 -0.91 -10.78 13.30
C LEU A 329 -1.20 -11.87 12.27
N LEU A 330 -0.39 -11.94 11.20
CA LEU A 330 -0.50 -12.99 10.17
C LEU A 330 -0.25 -14.38 10.76
N GLU A 331 0.76 -14.56 11.61
CA GLU A 331 1.03 -15.82 12.31
C GLU A 331 -0.16 -16.24 13.18
N SER A 332 -0.70 -15.30 13.97
CA SER A 332 -1.88 -15.57 14.80
C SER A 332 -3.11 -15.94 13.96
N ALA A 333 -3.35 -15.25 12.86
CA ALA A 333 -4.42 -15.55 11.93
C ALA A 333 -4.27 -16.94 11.30
N ALA A 334 -3.08 -17.29 10.81
CA ALA A 334 -2.76 -18.57 10.20
C ALA A 334 -2.88 -19.74 11.20
N GLU A 335 -2.43 -19.56 12.45
CA GLU A 335 -2.59 -20.56 13.50
C GLU A 335 -4.08 -20.84 13.80
N LYS A 336 -4.93 -19.82 13.69
CA LYS A 336 -6.38 -19.93 13.84
C LYS A 336 -7.12 -20.38 12.56
N GLY A 337 -6.40 -20.73 11.50
CA GLY A 337 -6.95 -21.34 10.30
C GLY A 337 -7.25 -20.39 9.13
N ALA A 338 -6.74 -19.14 9.14
CA ALA A 338 -6.81 -18.25 7.98
C ALA A 338 -5.81 -18.71 6.90
N ALA A 339 -6.31 -19.30 5.82
CA ALA A 339 -5.49 -19.77 4.70
C ALA A 339 -4.71 -18.63 4.03
N ASP A 340 -5.38 -17.47 3.81
CA ASP A 340 -4.77 -16.30 3.20
C ASP A 340 -3.58 -15.76 4.03
N ALA A 341 -3.68 -15.81 5.35
CA ALA A 341 -2.58 -15.43 6.24
C ALA A 341 -1.39 -16.38 6.13
N ALA A 342 -1.64 -17.71 6.09
CA ALA A 342 -0.60 -18.70 5.90
C ALA A 342 0.08 -18.53 4.54
N LYS A 343 -0.69 -18.28 3.47
CA LYS A 343 -0.20 -18.02 2.11
C LYS A 343 0.67 -16.77 2.04
N GLU A 344 0.26 -15.69 2.71
CA GLU A 344 1.04 -14.46 2.79
C GLU A 344 2.36 -14.67 3.55
N LEU A 345 2.37 -15.40 4.67
CA LEU A 345 3.58 -15.76 5.40
C LEU A 345 4.56 -16.58 4.55
N VAL A 346 4.06 -17.55 3.76
CA VAL A 346 4.88 -18.29 2.80
C VAL A 346 5.54 -17.33 1.83
N ARG A 347 4.77 -16.41 1.26
CA ARG A 347 5.26 -15.41 0.31
C ARG A 347 6.35 -14.53 0.93
N LEU A 348 6.14 -14.05 2.14
CA LEU A 348 7.08 -13.20 2.87
C LEU A 348 8.41 -13.92 3.12
N PHE A 349 8.37 -15.15 3.62
CA PHE A 349 9.56 -15.88 4.00
C PHE A 349 10.27 -16.52 2.80
N TYR A 350 9.55 -16.98 1.79
CA TYR A 350 10.17 -17.60 0.62
C TYR A 350 10.86 -16.58 -0.29
N TYR A 351 10.15 -15.51 -0.66
CA TYR A 351 10.70 -14.48 -1.57
C TYR A 351 11.52 -13.41 -0.85
N GLY A 352 11.49 -13.36 0.47
CA GLY A 352 12.15 -12.29 1.23
C GLY A 352 11.49 -10.92 1.01
N PHE A 353 10.18 -10.90 0.67
CA PHE A 353 9.45 -9.66 0.41
C PHE A 353 9.21 -8.94 1.74
N HIS A 354 9.66 -7.70 1.85
CA HIS A 354 9.69 -6.91 3.09
C HIS A 354 10.55 -7.47 4.24
N LEU A 355 10.97 -8.72 4.17
CA LEU A 355 11.77 -9.41 5.18
C LEU A 355 12.95 -10.10 4.51
N LYS A 356 13.93 -10.51 5.30
CA LYS A 356 14.96 -11.43 4.79
C LYS A 356 14.31 -12.81 4.56
N SER A 357 14.62 -13.45 3.42
CA SER A 357 14.14 -14.80 3.14
C SER A 357 14.56 -15.80 4.24
N ASP A 358 13.60 -16.63 4.63
CA ASP A 358 13.76 -17.73 5.59
C ASP A 358 12.99 -18.95 5.07
N TYR A 359 13.68 -19.81 4.37
CA TYR A 359 13.07 -20.98 3.75
C TYR A 359 12.52 -21.98 4.79
N THR A 360 13.12 -22.06 5.97
CA THR A 360 12.62 -22.92 7.07
C THR A 360 11.23 -22.47 7.52
N SER A 361 11.06 -21.17 7.73
CA SER A 361 9.74 -20.58 8.03
C SER A 361 8.79 -20.75 6.85
N ALA A 362 9.24 -20.58 5.61
CA ALA A 362 8.43 -20.79 4.43
C ALA A 362 7.87 -22.23 4.35
N VAL A 363 8.70 -23.26 4.57
CA VAL A 363 8.28 -24.67 4.63
C VAL A 363 7.25 -24.88 5.74
N ARG A 364 7.50 -24.34 6.92
CA ARG A 364 6.57 -24.44 8.07
C ARG A 364 5.19 -23.92 7.71
N TRP A 365 5.12 -22.71 7.14
CA TRP A 365 3.85 -22.07 6.81
C TRP A 365 3.18 -22.71 5.59
N GLN A 366 3.95 -23.23 4.63
CA GLN A 366 3.41 -23.99 3.51
C GLN A 366 2.74 -25.28 3.99
N LYS A 367 3.37 -26.01 4.92
CA LYS A 367 2.76 -27.20 5.56
C LYS A 367 1.51 -26.84 6.35
N LYS A 368 1.50 -25.68 7.02
CA LYS A 368 0.30 -25.19 7.74
C LYS A 368 -0.83 -24.88 6.76
N LEU A 369 -0.57 -24.19 5.64
CA LEU A 369 -1.54 -23.89 4.59
C LEU A 369 -2.18 -25.16 4.03
N ILE A 370 -1.37 -26.16 3.67
CA ILE A 370 -1.83 -27.46 3.21
C ILE A 370 -2.77 -28.11 4.24
N LYS A 371 -2.41 -28.06 5.52
CA LYS A 371 -3.24 -28.60 6.60
C LYS A 371 -4.57 -27.87 6.72
N ILE A 372 -4.60 -26.56 6.58
CA ILE A 372 -5.83 -25.78 6.59
C ILE A 372 -6.73 -26.20 5.41
N HIS A 373 -6.20 -26.30 4.19
CA HIS A 373 -6.97 -26.71 3.01
C HIS A 373 -7.52 -28.12 3.14
N ILE A 374 -6.75 -29.06 3.69
CA ILE A 374 -7.24 -30.43 3.98
C ILE A 374 -8.41 -30.39 4.95
N GLU A 375 -8.35 -29.56 5.99
CA GLU A 375 -9.45 -29.44 6.96
C GLU A 375 -10.70 -28.81 6.34
N GLN A 376 -10.51 -27.80 5.49
CA GLN A 376 -11.60 -27.16 4.74
C GLN A 376 -12.28 -28.15 3.77
N LEU A 377 -11.50 -29.00 3.10
CA LEU A 377 -12.03 -30.02 2.19
C LEU A 377 -12.89 -31.10 2.89
N LYS A 378 -12.66 -31.38 4.17
CA LYS A 378 -13.53 -32.27 4.94
C LYS A 378 -14.96 -31.75 5.08
N ASN A 379 -15.09 -30.41 5.12
CA ASN A 379 -16.37 -29.74 5.31
C ASN A 379 -17.00 -29.27 3.99
N ASN A 380 -16.19 -29.11 2.94
CA ASN A 380 -16.64 -28.63 1.63
C ASN A 380 -15.82 -29.28 0.51
N ASP A 381 -16.42 -30.24 -0.18
CA ASP A 381 -15.81 -30.93 -1.33
C ASP A 381 -15.84 -30.03 -2.58
N SER A 382 -14.88 -29.12 -2.67
CA SER A 382 -14.73 -28.16 -3.77
C SER A 382 -13.58 -28.54 -4.69
N ASP A 383 -13.88 -28.66 -6.00
CA ASP A 383 -12.85 -28.94 -7.01
C ASP A 383 -11.82 -27.79 -7.11
N LEU A 384 -12.25 -26.55 -6.85
CA LEU A 384 -11.33 -25.40 -6.78
C LEU A 384 -10.35 -25.55 -5.62
N LEU A 385 -10.84 -25.91 -4.43
CA LEU A 385 -10.00 -26.12 -3.26
C LEU A 385 -9.06 -27.33 -3.42
N LYS A 386 -9.48 -28.38 -4.14
CA LYS A 386 -8.61 -29.50 -4.52
C LYS A 386 -7.47 -29.04 -5.42
N LEU A 387 -7.78 -28.18 -6.41
CA LEU A 387 -6.77 -27.62 -7.30
C LEU A 387 -5.78 -26.74 -6.54
N GLU A 388 -6.26 -25.92 -5.62
CA GLU A 388 -5.41 -25.12 -4.73
C GLU A 388 -4.49 -26.01 -3.90
N LEU A 389 -5.04 -27.05 -3.26
CA LEU A 389 -4.25 -28.01 -2.47
C LEU A 389 -3.20 -28.73 -3.32
N ALA A 390 -3.52 -29.12 -4.54
CA ALA A 390 -2.56 -29.75 -5.45
C ALA A 390 -1.41 -28.78 -5.81
N ASN A 391 -1.72 -27.50 -6.05
CA ASN A 391 -0.72 -26.47 -6.29
C ASN A 391 0.16 -26.23 -5.06
N GLU A 392 -0.43 -26.21 -3.85
CA GLU A 392 0.32 -26.01 -2.61
C GLU A 392 1.29 -27.19 -2.32
N LEU A 393 0.89 -28.43 -2.61
CA LEU A 393 1.77 -29.59 -2.51
C LEU A 393 2.94 -29.50 -3.50
N ARG A 394 2.68 -29.09 -4.75
CA ARG A 394 3.71 -28.87 -5.75
C ARG A 394 4.68 -27.77 -5.31
N PHE A 395 4.15 -26.68 -4.77
CA PHE A 395 4.98 -25.55 -4.30
C PHE A 395 5.82 -25.95 -3.08
N LEU A 396 5.30 -26.78 -2.17
CA LEU A 396 6.09 -27.33 -1.06
C LEU A 396 7.29 -28.09 -1.58
N THR A 397 7.13 -28.91 -2.64
CA THR A 397 8.22 -29.61 -3.29
C THR A 397 9.30 -28.65 -3.81
N GLU A 398 8.89 -27.53 -4.39
CA GLU A 398 9.82 -26.50 -4.89
C GLU A 398 10.60 -25.84 -3.75
N ILE A 399 9.93 -25.48 -2.65
CA ILE A 399 10.60 -24.87 -1.48
C ILE A 399 11.60 -25.86 -0.86
N GLU A 400 11.17 -27.13 -0.63
CA GLU A 400 12.04 -28.15 -0.05
C GLU A 400 13.26 -28.47 -0.94
N ARG A 401 13.11 -28.41 -2.27
CA ARG A 401 14.22 -28.55 -3.21
C ARG A 401 15.30 -27.46 -3.04
N THR A 402 14.90 -26.23 -2.70
CA THR A 402 15.84 -25.12 -2.46
C THR A 402 16.56 -25.23 -1.13
N THR A 403 16.02 -26.02 -0.19
CA THR A 403 16.56 -26.19 1.17
C THR A 403 17.27 -27.54 1.38
N ALA A 404 17.15 -28.48 0.42
CA ALA A 404 17.61 -29.83 0.57
C ALA A 404 19.14 -29.94 0.53
N GLU A 405 19.72 -30.32 1.66
CA GLU A 405 21.12 -30.77 1.75
C GLU A 405 21.26 -32.31 1.77
N GLU A 406 20.15 -33.08 1.88
CA GLU A 406 20.20 -34.54 2.07
C GLU A 406 19.09 -35.33 1.32
N THR A 407 19.37 -36.63 1.09
CA THR A 407 18.53 -37.59 0.34
C THR A 407 17.13 -37.83 0.89
N ASP A 408 16.89 -37.67 2.20
CA ASP A 408 15.56 -37.84 2.84
C ASP A 408 14.52 -36.83 2.34
N SER A 409 14.97 -35.69 1.82
CA SER A 409 14.11 -34.67 1.20
C SER A 409 13.50 -35.14 -0.13
N ILE A 410 14.18 -36.00 -0.89
CA ILE A 410 13.72 -36.47 -2.21
C ILE A 410 12.48 -37.35 -2.08
N ASP A 411 12.45 -38.28 -1.11
CA ASP A 411 11.29 -39.17 -0.91
C ASP A 411 10.04 -38.38 -0.47
N ASN A 412 10.22 -37.35 0.36
CA ASN A 412 9.14 -36.44 0.72
C ASN A 412 8.62 -35.67 -0.51
N MET A 413 9.51 -35.17 -1.36
CA MET A 413 9.17 -34.46 -2.58
C MET A 413 8.38 -35.36 -3.56
N ILE A 414 8.80 -36.61 -3.74
CA ILE A 414 8.09 -37.61 -4.55
C ILE A 414 6.67 -37.82 -3.99
N THR A 415 6.56 -38.03 -2.68
CA THR A 415 5.28 -38.23 -2.00
C THR A 415 4.32 -37.04 -2.19
N TYR A 416 4.80 -35.81 -2.15
CA TYR A 416 3.97 -34.64 -2.38
C TYR A 416 3.54 -34.51 -3.84
N CYS A 417 4.42 -34.84 -4.80
CA CYS A 417 4.07 -34.87 -6.23
C CYS A 417 3.00 -35.93 -6.50
N GLU A 418 3.14 -37.13 -5.96
CA GLU A 418 2.17 -38.22 -6.13
C GLU A 418 0.80 -37.83 -5.57
N LYS A 419 0.74 -37.26 -4.36
CA LYS A 419 -0.50 -36.74 -3.78
C LYS A 419 -1.14 -35.66 -4.61
N SER A 420 -0.34 -34.73 -5.15
CA SER A 420 -0.83 -33.67 -6.03
C SER A 420 -1.49 -34.25 -7.27
N ILE A 421 -0.85 -35.26 -7.91
CA ILE A 421 -1.38 -35.95 -9.10
C ILE A 421 -2.67 -36.71 -8.74
N GLU A 422 -2.71 -37.42 -7.61
CA GLU A 422 -3.92 -38.12 -7.14
C GLU A 422 -5.11 -37.19 -6.96
N ILE A 423 -4.88 -36.03 -6.33
CA ILE A 423 -5.90 -34.99 -6.15
C ILE A 423 -6.38 -34.44 -7.50
N CYS A 424 -5.48 -34.14 -8.43
CA CYS A 424 -5.84 -33.66 -9.77
C CYS A 424 -6.67 -34.69 -10.55
N ASN A 425 -6.35 -35.97 -10.45
CA ASN A 425 -7.12 -37.07 -11.10
C ASN A 425 -8.53 -37.23 -10.51
N GLY A 426 -8.74 -36.82 -9.27
CA GLY A 426 -10.05 -36.79 -8.62
C GLY A 426 -10.95 -35.61 -8.99
N ILE A 427 -10.42 -34.59 -9.69
CA ILE A 427 -11.18 -33.43 -10.10
C ILE A 427 -12.03 -33.75 -11.33
N LYS A 428 -13.33 -33.54 -11.25
CA LYS A 428 -14.25 -33.71 -12.39
C LYS A 428 -14.10 -32.50 -13.32
N ILE A 429 -13.37 -32.66 -14.42
CA ILE A 429 -13.34 -31.68 -15.51
C ILE A 429 -14.75 -31.64 -16.12
N ARG A 430 -15.49 -30.57 -15.90
CA ARG A 430 -16.71 -30.31 -16.66
C ARG A 430 -16.29 -30.01 -18.10
N ASP A 431 -16.62 -30.92 -19.01
CA ASP A 431 -16.52 -30.68 -20.46
C ASP A 431 -17.45 -29.50 -20.84
N GLU A 432 -16.95 -28.30 -20.88
CA GLU A 432 -17.65 -27.12 -21.46
C GLU A 432 -17.75 -27.16 -22.99
N LYS A 433 -17.59 -28.34 -23.60
CA LYS A 433 -17.70 -28.55 -25.04
C LYS A 433 -18.96 -29.31 -25.46
N LYS A 434 -20.10 -29.01 -24.81
CA LYS A 434 -21.41 -29.41 -25.34
C LYS A 434 -22.47 -28.39 -24.91
N GLN A 435 -22.46 -27.23 -25.53
CA GLN A 435 -23.66 -26.45 -25.83
C GLN A 435 -23.35 -25.53 -27.02
#